data_6933076c18f497832875f38e8f5facaf
#
_entry.id   6933076c18f497832875f38e8f5facaf
#
_cell.length_a   1.000
_cell.length_b   1.000
_cell.length_c   1.000
_cell.angle_alpha   90.00
_cell.angle_beta   90.00
_cell.angle_gamma   90.00
#
_symmetry.space_group_name_H-M   'P 1'
#
loop_
_entity.id
_entity.type
_entity.pdbx_description
1 polymer ?
#
loop_
_entity_poly.entity_id
_entity_poly.type
_entity_poly.pdbx_seq_one_letter_code
_entity_poly.pdbx_strand_id
1 'polypeptide(L)'
;MAYVLHLGRTGYREAWDLQRSLAGAVSQGAIPDTVLFLEHPPVVTLGRRTDESAELHIPENAEVDIVETDRGGKSTFHGPGQLVCYPILDLKRHGRDVKEYVRKLEDALIGTLAALGVDGTRLEGLTGVWLPRPPRKIASIGVHVSRWVTTHGYALNVDLDPAPFTDWITACGLEDAMFTTIARELDRPVTVDEVRPHAVAALEDVFGLELEEIPAEDGIGLWAQPIHAQLAG
;
A
#
# COMPACT_ATOMS: atom_id res chain seq x y z
N MET A 1 -7.79 -19.26 -3.73
CA MET A 1 -8.42 -18.72 -2.50
C MET A 1 -7.32 -18.00 -1.71
N ALA A 2 -7.58 -16.78 -1.27
CA ALA A 2 -6.72 -15.96 -0.41
C ALA A 2 -7.63 -15.19 0.56
N TYR A 3 -7.08 -14.69 1.67
CA TYR A 3 -7.88 -13.92 2.62
C TYR A 3 -7.79 -12.42 2.35
N VAL A 4 -8.85 -11.69 2.68
CA VAL A 4 -8.85 -10.23 2.75
C VAL A 4 -9.35 -9.77 4.11
N LEU A 5 -8.60 -8.81 4.71
CA LEU A 5 -8.93 -8.17 5.99
C LEU A 5 -9.07 -6.66 5.80
N HIS A 6 -10.08 -6.09 6.44
CA HIS A 6 -10.33 -4.66 6.50
C HIS A 6 -10.04 -4.16 7.92
N LEU A 7 -8.92 -3.42 8.09
CA LEU A 7 -8.41 -3.06 9.43
C LEU A 7 -8.85 -1.66 9.91
N GLY A 8 -9.58 -0.91 9.06
CA GLY A 8 -9.92 0.47 9.38
C GLY A 8 -8.68 1.36 9.48
N ARG A 9 -8.68 2.30 10.43
CA ARG A 9 -7.54 3.18 10.65
C ARG A 9 -6.58 2.57 11.66
N THR A 10 -5.40 2.17 11.19
CA THR A 10 -4.39 1.41 11.97
C THR A 10 -3.04 2.12 11.94
N GLY A 11 -2.35 2.17 13.08
CA GLY A 11 -1.01 2.73 13.19
C GLY A 11 -0.01 2.02 12.27
N TYR A 12 0.95 2.78 11.70
CA TYR A 12 1.86 2.21 10.70
C TYR A 12 2.71 1.06 11.27
N ARG A 13 3.29 1.24 12.46
CA ARG A 13 4.12 0.22 13.11
C ARG A 13 3.32 -1.04 13.43
N GLU A 14 2.10 -0.88 13.92
CA GLU A 14 1.17 -1.97 14.21
C GLU A 14 0.85 -2.77 12.95
N ALA A 15 0.46 -2.08 11.86
CA ALA A 15 0.19 -2.72 10.58
C ALA A 15 1.44 -3.42 10.01
N TRP A 16 2.62 -2.85 10.21
CA TRP A 16 3.87 -3.45 9.76
C TRP A 16 4.26 -4.70 10.56
N ASP A 17 4.04 -4.70 11.89
CA ASP A 17 4.22 -5.89 12.72
C ASP A 17 3.28 -7.02 12.30
N LEU A 18 2.00 -6.69 12.04
CA LEU A 18 1.03 -7.65 11.51
C LEU A 18 1.49 -8.22 10.16
N GLN A 19 1.93 -7.39 9.22
CA GLN A 19 2.44 -7.85 7.93
C GLN A 19 3.60 -8.85 8.09
N ARG A 20 4.55 -8.59 9.01
CA ARG A 20 5.68 -9.49 9.26
C ARG A 20 5.23 -10.84 9.81
N SER A 21 4.24 -10.83 10.71
CA SER A 21 3.64 -12.04 11.26
C SER A 21 2.95 -12.86 10.18
N LEU A 22 2.09 -12.22 9.39
CA LEU A 22 1.39 -12.86 8.27
C LEU A 22 2.37 -13.40 7.21
N ALA A 23 3.40 -12.63 6.85
CA ALA A 23 4.42 -13.09 5.90
C ALA A 23 5.17 -14.33 6.39
N GLY A 24 5.41 -14.43 7.69
CA GLY A 24 5.94 -15.65 8.32
C GLY A 24 5.02 -16.84 8.14
N ALA A 25 3.73 -16.69 8.42
CA ALA A 25 2.72 -17.74 8.30
C ALA A 25 2.47 -18.17 6.85
N VAL A 26 2.38 -17.20 5.91
CA VAL A 26 2.27 -17.46 4.45
C VAL A 26 3.51 -18.20 3.94
N SER A 27 4.71 -17.80 4.36
CA SER A 27 5.98 -18.44 3.96
C SER A 27 6.06 -19.91 4.38
N GLN A 28 5.44 -20.26 5.50
CA GLN A 28 5.37 -21.63 6.04
C GLN A 28 4.19 -22.43 5.49
N GLY A 29 3.30 -21.81 4.71
CA GLY A 29 2.07 -22.44 4.22
C GLY A 29 1.03 -22.67 5.32
N ALA A 30 1.17 -22.02 6.48
CA ALA A 30 0.21 -22.13 7.59
C ALA A 30 -1.11 -21.42 7.29
N ILE A 31 -1.06 -20.37 6.47
CA ILE A 31 -2.22 -19.64 5.96
C ILE A 31 -2.07 -19.40 4.45
N PRO A 32 -3.16 -19.16 3.72
CA PRO A 32 -3.09 -18.74 2.31
C PRO A 32 -2.52 -17.32 2.19
N ASP A 33 -2.32 -16.88 0.94
CA ASP A 33 -2.05 -15.47 0.63
C ASP A 33 -3.10 -14.59 1.29
N THR A 34 -2.68 -13.40 1.75
CA THR A 34 -3.55 -12.54 2.57
C THR A 34 -3.38 -11.09 2.14
N VAL A 35 -4.47 -10.38 1.99
CA VAL A 35 -4.49 -8.96 1.59
C VAL A 35 -5.05 -8.12 2.73
N LEU A 36 -4.35 -7.06 3.10
CA LEU A 36 -4.81 -6.09 4.10
C LEU A 36 -5.23 -4.80 3.41
N PHE A 37 -6.42 -4.30 3.75
CA PHE A 37 -6.87 -2.95 3.39
C PHE A 37 -7.05 -2.11 4.64
N LEU A 38 -6.53 -0.89 4.63
CA LEU A 38 -6.55 0.01 5.78
C LEU A 38 -6.34 1.48 5.38
N GLU A 39 -6.47 2.36 6.36
CA GLU A 39 -5.94 3.72 6.35
C GLU A 39 -4.92 3.88 7.47
N HIS A 40 -3.97 4.82 7.33
CA HIS A 40 -3.09 5.20 8.43
C HIS A 40 -3.47 6.55 9.03
N PRO A 41 -3.22 6.78 10.33
CA PRO A 41 -3.02 8.14 10.84
C PRO A 41 -1.88 8.84 10.08
N PRO A 42 -1.76 10.19 10.16
CA PRO A 42 -0.68 10.89 9.46
C PRO A 42 0.68 10.30 9.80
N VAL A 43 1.41 9.85 8.78
CA VAL A 43 2.76 9.27 8.91
C VAL A 43 3.59 9.50 7.65
N VAL A 44 4.84 9.92 7.82
CA VAL A 44 5.85 9.92 6.77
C VAL A 44 6.68 8.65 6.92
N THR A 45 6.78 7.87 5.86
CA THR A 45 7.61 6.66 5.84
C THR A 45 8.82 6.85 4.97
N LEU A 46 9.99 6.43 5.48
CA LEU A 46 11.28 6.53 4.81
C LEU A 46 11.62 5.16 4.22
N GLY A 47 11.66 5.08 2.90
CA GLY A 47 12.05 3.86 2.20
C GLY A 47 13.58 3.75 2.11
N ARG A 48 14.07 2.60 1.66
CA ARG A 48 15.51 2.29 1.60
C ARG A 48 16.38 3.24 0.77
N ARG A 49 15.77 4.09 -0.05
CA ARG A 49 16.48 5.06 -0.92
C ARG A 49 16.23 6.51 -0.50
N THR A 50 15.68 6.73 0.69
CA THR A 50 15.46 8.09 1.22
C THR A 50 16.80 8.71 1.64
N ASP A 51 17.03 9.94 1.22
CA ASP A 51 18.06 10.82 1.78
C ASP A 51 17.35 11.84 2.69
N GLU A 52 17.37 11.60 3.99
CA GLU A 52 16.63 12.40 4.96
C GLU A 52 17.02 13.88 4.92
N SER A 53 18.30 14.18 4.74
CA SER A 53 18.81 15.56 4.75
C SER A 53 18.33 16.39 3.57
N ALA A 54 18.01 15.74 2.45
CA ALA A 54 17.57 16.38 1.22
C ALA A 54 16.05 16.29 0.97
N GLU A 55 15.35 15.38 1.69
CA GLU A 55 13.97 15.02 1.35
C GLU A 55 12.93 15.39 2.40
N LEU A 56 13.32 15.82 3.63
CA LEU A 56 12.38 16.09 4.70
C LEU A 56 12.35 17.59 5.07
N HIS A 57 11.15 18.15 4.99
CA HIS A 57 10.85 19.57 5.32
C HIS A 57 9.64 19.67 6.25
N ILE A 58 9.50 18.72 7.17
CA ILE A 58 8.33 18.60 8.04
C ILE A 58 8.33 19.75 9.05
N PRO A 59 7.24 20.52 9.18
CA PRO A 59 7.12 21.58 10.19
C PRO A 59 7.25 21.01 11.61
N GLU A 60 7.92 21.73 12.51
CA GLU A 60 8.13 21.28 13.90
C GLU A 60 6.83 21.03 14.68
N ASN A 61 5.75 21.70 14.29
CA ASN A 61 4.42 21.56 14.92
C ASN A 61 3.48 20.60 14.17
N ALA A 62 3.98 19.87 13.17
CA ALA A 62 3.16 18.88 12.48
C ALA A 62 2.93 17.65 13.35
N GLU A 63 1.67 17.27 13.54
CA GLU A 63 1.30 16.03 14.21
C GLU A 63 1.41 14.84 13.24
N VAL A 64 2.63 14.37 13.02
CA VAL A 64 2.94 13.29 12.08
C VAL A 64 4.03 12.39 12.64
N ASP A 65 3.84 11.07 12.51
CA ASP A 65 4.89 10.11 12.82
C ASP A 65 5.91 10.02 11.67
N ILE A 66 7.18 9.75 12.02
CA ILE A 66 8.22 9.44 11.04
C ILE A 66 8.70 8.02 11.30
N VAL A 67 8.66 7.17 10.26
CA VAL A 67 9.00 5.75 10.38
C VAL A 67 9.96 5.32 9.28
N GLU A 68 11.17 4.90 9.66
CA GLU A 68 12.08 4.21 8.76
C GLU A 68 11.56 2.81 8.45
N THR A 69 11.63 2.40 7.18
CA THR A 69 11.05 1.15 6.70
C THR A 69 11.98 0.39 5.77
N ASP A 70 11.70 -0.90 5.59
CA ASP A 70 12.43 -1.76 4.63
C ASP A 70 11.80 -1.81 3.23
N ARG A 71 10.71 -1.03 2.97
CA ARG A 71 10.10 -0.95 1.64
C ARG A 71 11.03 -0.31 0.63
N GLY A 72 10.85 -0.67 -0.62
CA GLY A 72 11.48 0.02 -1.75
C GLY A 72 10.98 1.46 -1.89
N GLY A 73 11.76 2.26 -2.63
CA GLY A 73 11.41 3.65 -2.90
C GLY A 73 12.04 4.64 -1.91
N LYS A 74 11.62 5.90 -2.05
CA LYS A 74 12.02 7.05 -1.24
C LYS A 74 10.95 7.36 -0.18
N SER A 75 10.98 8.58 0.40
CA SER A 75 9.97 9.05 1.32
C SER A 75 8.57 9.08 0.69
N THR A 76 7.54 8.83 1.48
CA THR A 76 6.13 9.04 1.12
C THR A 76 5.32 9.39 2.36
N PHE A 77 4.15 9.97 2.13
CA PHE A 77 3.19 10.31 3.17
C PHE A 77 1.98 9.37 3.11
N HIS A 78 1.44 9.03 4.28
CA HIS A 78 0.16 8.37 4.44
C HIS A 78 -0.71 9.17 5.41
N GLY A 79 -2.02 9.17 5.18
CA GLY A 79 -2.98 9.86 6.03
C GLY A 79 -4.41 9.43 5.75
N PRO A 80 -5.38 9.91 6.56
CA PRO A 80 -6.80 9.67 6.34
C PRO A 80 -7.24 10.07 4.93
N GLY A 81 -8.14 9.28 4.34
CA GLY A 81 -8.56 9.45 2.94
C GLY A 81 -7.63 8.81 1.91
N GLN A 82 -6.66 7.98 2.34
CA GLN A 82 -5.81 7.20 1.47
C GLN A 82 -6.10 5.70 1.67
N LEU A 83 -6.52 4.99 0.62
CA LEU A 83 -6.67 3.54 0.65
C LEU A 83 -5.30 2.87 0.55
N VAL A 84 -4.86 2.25 1.63
CA VAL A 84 -3.62 1.48 1.68
C VAL A 84 -3.93 0.00 1.53
N CYS A 85 -3.15 -0.68 0.68
CA CYS A 85 -3.27 -2.11 0.46
C CYS A 85 -1.92 -2.79 0.62
N TYR A 86 -1.88 -3.83 1.44
CA TYR A 86 -0.72 -4.68 1.68
C TYR A 86 -1.01 -6.13 1.27
N PRO A 87 -0.72 -6.52 0.03
CA PRO A 87 -0.82 -7.92 -0.39
C PRO A 87 0.38 -8.71 0.14
N ILE A 88 0.10 -9.70 1.00
CA ILE A 88 1.09 -10.64 1.55
C ILE A 88 0.98 -11.93 0.75
N LEU A 89 1.74 -12.02 -0.34
CA LEU A 89 1.65 -13.10 -1.33
C LEU A 89 2.95 -13.90 -1.37
N ASP A 90 2.85 -15.23 -1.49
CA ASP A 90 3.99 -16.07 -1.85
C ASP A 90 4.21 -16.06 -3.37
N LEU A 91 5.14 -15.23 -3.83
CA LEU A 91 5.46 -15.08 -5.26
C LEU A 91 5.94 -16.38 -5.92
N LYS A 92 6.25 -17.45 -5.20
CA LYS A 92 6.51 -18.76 -5.79
C LYS A 92 5.27 -19.29 -6.52
N ARG A 93 4.08 -18.88 -6.08
CA ARG A 93 2.78 -19.21 -6.69
C ARG A 93 2.37 -18.19 -7.77
N HIS A 94 3.06 -17.04 -7.85
CA HIS A 94 2.73 -15.90 -8.72
C HIS A 94 3.87 -15.53 -9.70
N GLY A 95 4.67 -16.49 -10.16
CA GLY A 95 5.65 -16.29 -11.23
C GLY A 95 7.08 -15.97 -10.80
N ARG A 96 7.38 -15.75 -9.50
CA ARG A 96 8.72 -15.44 -8.96
C ARG A 96 9.41 -14.25 -9.64
N ASP A 97 8.65 -13.23 -10.01
CA ASP A 97 9.18 -12.02 -10.60
C ASP A 97 8.65 -10.78 -9.86
N VAL A 98 9.57 -10.05 -9.23
CA VAL A 98 9.24 -8.84 -8.46
C VAL A 98 8.82 -7.69 -9.37
N LYS A 99 9.38 -7.60 -10.58
CA LYS A 99 9.00 -6.56 -11.55
C LYS A 99 7.59 -6.81 -12.08
N GLU A 100 7.29 -8.06 -12.40
CA GLU A 100 5.94 -8.46 -12.81
C GLU A 100 4.94 -8.23 -11.69
N TYR A 101 5.28 -8.56 -10.44
CA TYR A 101 4.44 -8.27 -9.29
C TYR A 101 4.11 -6.77 -9.16
N VAL A 102 5.10 -5.89 -9.26
CA VAL A 102 4.88 -4.44 -9.23
C VAL A 102 3.99 -3.99 -10.40
N ARG A 103 4.19 -4.54 -11.60
CA ARG A 103 3.33 -4.24 -12.75
C ARG A 103 1.88 -4.70 -12.53
N LYS A 104 1.66 -5.85 -11.93
CA LYS A 104 0.34 -6.33 -11.54
C LYS A 104 -0.34 -5.41 -10.52
N LEU A 105 0.42 -4.87 -9.55
CA LEU A 105 -0.12 -3.84 -8.64
C LEU A 105 -0.54 -2.57 -9.39
N GLU A 106 0.24 -2.14 -10.38
CA GLU A 106 -0.14 -1.02 -11.24
C GLU A 106 -1.38 -1.34 -12.08
N ASP A 107 -1.52 -2.56 -12.62
CA ASP A 107 -2.71 -3.00 -13.35
C ASP A 107 -3.95 -3.00 -12.46
N ALA A 108 -3.85 -3.52 -11.24
CA ALA A 108 -4.95 -3.51 -10.27
C ALA A 108 -5.39 -2.09 -9.91
N LEU A 109 -4.43 -1.17 -9.70
CA LEU A 109 -4.71 0.24 -9.47
C LEU A 109 -5.40 0.92 -10.66
N ILE A 110 -4.92 0.66 -11.88
CA ILE A 110 -5.53 1.18 -13.12
C ILE A 110 -6.94 0.63 -13.29
N GLY A 111 -7.16 -0.67 -13.05
CA GLY A 111 -8.50 -1.29 -13.05
C GLY A 111 -9.45 -0.68 -12.02
N THR A 112 -8.95 -0.44 -10.80
CA THR A 112 -9.71 0.25 -9.74
C THR A 112 -10.15 1.65 -10.18
N LEU A 113 -9.22 2.44 -10.74
CA LEU A 113 -9.49 3.79 -11.22
C LEU A 113 -10.47 3.80 -12.40
N ALA A 114 -10.29 2.88 -13.35
CA ALA A 114 -11.18 2.75 -14.52
C ALA A 114 -12.61 2.41 -14.11
N ALA A 115 -12.82 1.56 -13.10
CA ALA A 115 -14.15 1.25 -12.56
C ALA A 115 -14.85 2.46 -11.95
N LEU A 116 -14.10 3.49 -11.56
CA LEU A 116 -14.61 4.78 -11.03
C LEU A 116 -14.66 5.88 -12.10
N GLY A 117 -14.26 5.59 -13.33
CA GLY A 117 -14.23 6.57 -14.42
C GLY A 117 -13.00 7.49 -14.42
N VAL A 118 -11.89 7.08 -13.78
CA VAL A 118 -10.63 7.82 -13.73
C VAL A 118 -9.58 7.13 -14.61
N ASP A 119 -9.01 7.85 -15.58
CA ASP A 119 -8.03 7.31 -16.53
C ASP A 119 -6.61 7.32 -15.96
N GLY A 120 -6.31 6.31 -15.13
CA GLY A 120 -4.96 6.08 -14.62
C GLY A 120 -4.02 5.43 -15.64
N THR A 121 -2.74 5.77 -15.58
CA THR A 121 -1.71 5.21 -16.48
C THR A 121 -0.37 5.02 -15.77
N ARG A 122 0.52 4.29 -16.44
CA ARG A 122 1.95 4.25 -16.10
C ARG A 122 2.71 5.36 -16.81
N LEU A 123 3.73 5.89 -16.17
CA LEU A 123 4.74 6.72 -16.80
C LEU A 123 6.06 5.96 -16.84
N GLU A 124 6.75 6.02 -17.99
CA GLU A 124 8.00 5.31 -18.18
C GLU A 124 9.07 5.75 -17.15
N GLY A 125 9.71 4.77 -16.52
CA GLY A 125 10.72 5.01 -15.49
C GLY A 125 10.17 5.39 -14.11
N LEU A 126 8.87 5.61 -13.95
CA LEU A 126 8.24 6.03 -12.70
C LEU A 126 7.28 4.95 -12.18
N THR A 127 7.59 4.38 -11.00
CA THR A 127 6.72 3.40 -10.34
C THR A 127 5.49 4.07 -9.74
N GLY A 128 4.33 3.41 -9.86
CA GLY A 128 3.03 3.87 -9.39
C GLY A 128 2.10 4.25 -10.51
N VAL A 129 0.92 4.81 -10.18
CA VAL A 129 -0.10 5.18 -11.16
C VAL A 129 -0.27 6.70 -11.19
N TRP A 130 -0.44 7.21 -12.39
CA TRP A 130 -0.42 8.63 -12.73
C TRP A 130 -1.59 9.00 -13.62
N LEU A 131 -1.95 10.27 -13.62
CA LEU A 131 -2.78 10.89 -14.65
C LEU A 131 -1.90 11.70 -15.60
N PRO A 132 -2.11 11.60 -16.93
CA PRO A 132 -1.06 11.98 -17.88
C PRO A 132 -0.94 13.47 -18.20
N ARG A 133 -1.94 14.32 -17.97
CA ARG A 133 -1.95 15.70 -18.54
C ARG A 133 -2.60 16.74 -17.60
N PRO A 134 -1.81 17.52 -16.84
CA PRO A 134 -0.37 17.38 -16.56
C PRO A 134 -0.11 16.10 -15.76
N PRO A 135 1.12 15.58 -15.74
CA PRO A 135 1.42 14.39 -14.94
C PRO A 135 1.14 14.61 -13.46
N ARG A 136 0.21 13.84 -12.89
CA ARG A 136 -0.12 13.89 -11.46
C ARG A 136 -0.16 12.47 -10.91
N LYS A 137 0.52 12.26 -9.79
CA LYS A 137 0.56 10.95 -9.15
C LYS A 137 -0.69 10.73 -8.31
N ILE A 138 -1.40 9.62 -8.53
CA ILE A 138 -2.60 9.26 -7.79
C ILE A 138 -2.37 8.05 -6.87
N ALA A 139 -1.39 7.19 -7.20
CA ALA A 139 -1.05 6.05 -6.36
C ALA A 139 0.45 5.81 -6.29
N SER A 140 0.94 5.50 -5.10
CA SER A 140 2.32 5.15 -4.81
C SER A 140 2.46 3.66 -4.54
N ILE A 141 3.58 3.06 -4.97
CA ILE A 141 3.90 1.65 -4.74
C ILE A 141 5.29 1.57 -4.09
N GLY A 142 5.37 0.84 -2.99
CA GLY A 142 6.62 0.52 -2.34
C GLY A 142 6.52 -0.85 -1.68
N VAL A 143 7.26 -1.84 -2.20
CA VAL A 143 7.18 -3.22 -1.76
C VAL A 143 8.51 -3.69 -1.17
N HIS A 144 8.44 -4.71 -0.31
CA HIS A 144 9.58 -5.49 0.11
C HIS A 144 9.29 -6.98 -0.15
N VAL A 145 10.30 -7.75 -0.53
CA VAL A 145 10.18 -9.19 -0.77
C VAL A 145 11.28 -9.91 0.00
N SER A 146 10.88 -10.83 0.86
CA SER A 146 11.80 -11.70 1.60
C SER A 146 11.39 -13.16 1.41
N ARG A 147 12.34 -14.00 1.00
CA ARG A 147 12.08 -15.42 0.72
C ARG A 147 10.89 -15.67 -0.22
N TRP A 148 10.66 -14.75 -1.17
CA TRP A 148 9.56 -14.73 -2.13
C TRP A 148 8.19 -14.38 -1.54
N VAL A 149 8.09 -13.98 -0.28
CA VAL A 149 6.86 -13.43 0.29
C VAL A 149 6.93 -11.90 0.31
N THR A 150 5.86 -11.25 -0.09
CA THR A 150 5.74 -9.80 -0.19
C THR A 150 5.30 -9.19 1.13
N THR A 151 5.73 -7.96 1.39
CA THR A 151 5.20 -7.05 2.41
C THR A 151 5.11 -5.64 1.83
N HIS A 152 4.42 -4.74 2.52
CA HIS A 152 4.01 -3.45 2.00
C HIS A 152 3.17 -3.61 0.72
N GLY A 153 3.07 -2.61 -0.11
CA GLY A 153 2.21 -2.68 -1.29
C GLY A 153 1.99 -1.33 -1.93
N TYR A 154 0.74 -0.85 -1.96
CA TYR A 154 0.41 0.43 -2.55
C TYR A 154 -0.45 1.32 -1.65
N ALA A 155 -0.46 2.59 -1.98
CA ALA A 155 -1.30 3.62 -1.38
C ALA A 155 -1.98 4.42 -2.50
N LEU A 156 -3.33 4.39 -2.54
CA LEU A 156 -4.18 5.07 -3.50
C LEU A 156 -4.81 6.30 -2.85
N ASN A 157 -4.55 7.47 -3.40
CA ASN A 157 -5.10 8.72 -2.90
C ASN A 157 -6.59 8.85 -3.27
N VAL A 158 -7.47 8.72 -2.28
CA VAL A 158 -8.93 8.81 -2.49
C VAL A 158 -9.42 10.22 -2.25
N ASP A 159 -9.26 10.76 -1.04
CA ASP A 159 -9.72 12.11 -0.66
C ASP A 159 -8.80 12.75 0.42
N LEU A 160 -7.55 12.32 0.52
CA LEU A 160 -6.60 12.93 1.44
C LEU A 160 -6.12 14.30 0.94
N ASP A 161 -5.63 15.13 1.87
CA ASP A 161 -4.89 16.34 1.50
C ASP A 161 -3.51 15.97 0.91
N PRO A 162 -3.21 16.30 -0.35
CA PRO A 162 -1.92 15.98 -0.95
C PRO A 162 -0.80 16.97 -0.62
N ALA A 163 -1.06 18.06 0.10
CA ALA A 163 -0.04 19.07 0.45
C ALA A 163 1.21 18.45 1.11
N PRO A 164 1.11 17.47 2.04
CA PRO A 164 2.29 16.84 2.62
C PRO A 164 3.26 16.19 1.62
N PHE A 165 2.80 15.79 0.44
CA PHE A 165 3.69 15.19 -0.57
C PHE A 165 4.61 16.23 -1.23
N THR A 166 4.26 17.50 -1.19
CA THR A 166 5.02 18.60 -1.79
C THR A 166 5.68 19.49 -0.75
N ASP A 167 4.99 19.71 0.37
CA ASP A 167 5.41 20.67 1.38
C ASP A 167 6.33 20.05 2.45
N TRP A 168 6.15 18.76 2.75
CA TRP A 168 6.88 18.08 3.82
C TRP A 168 7.97 17.16 3.33
N ILE A 169 7.83 16.64 2.09
CA ILE A 169 8.78 15.66 1.53
C ILE A 169 9.06 15.97 0.07
N THR A 170 10.27 15.67 -0.39
CA THR A 170 10.57 15.59 -1.83
C THR A 170 10.16 14.20 -2.32
N ALA A 171 8.85 14.02 -2.53
CA ALA A 171 8.30 12.71 -2.89
C ALA A 171 8.82 12.23 -4.24
N CYS A 172 9.21 10.95 -4.32
CA CYS A 172 9.73 10.31 -5.53
C CYS A 172 11.04 10.92 -6.07
N GLY A 173 11.66 11.90 -5.38
CA GLY A 173 12.85 12.62 -5.87
C GLY A 173 12.58 13.50 -7.10
N LEU A 174 11.34 13.90 -7.30
CA LEU A 174 10.92 14.86 -8.34
C LEU A 174 10.49 16.14 -7.65
N GLU A 175 11.25 17.22 -7.84
CA GLU A 175 10.99 18.53 -7.20
C GLU A 175 9.61 19.11 -7.61
N ASP A 176 9.12 18.77 -8.81
CA ASP A 176 7.84 19.28 -9.34
C ASP A 176 6.75 18.19 -9.43
N ALA A 177 6.85 17.09 -8.65
CA ALA A 177 5.86 16.04 -8.70
C ALA A 177 4.50 16.54 -8.16
N MET A 178 3.51 16.61 -9.03
CA MET A 178 2.13 16.89 -8.65
C MET A 178 1.44 15.64 -8.13
N PHE A 179 0.63 15.79 -7.10
CA PHE A 179 -0.20 14.72 -6.54
C PHE A 179 -1.67 15.09 -6.68
N THR A 180 -2.50 14.07 -6.87
CA THR A 180 -3.95 14.22 -6.96
C THR A 180 -4.66 13.10 -6.19
N THR A 181 -5.99 13.20 -6.12
CA THR A 181 -6.87 12.24 -5.47
C THR A 181 -8.04 11.89 -6.39
N ILE A 182 -8.71 10.76 -6.15
CA ILE A 182 -9.90 10.38 -6.90
C ILE A 182 -10.98 11.46 -6.77
N ALA A 183 -11.19 11.99 -5.56
CA ALA A 183 -12.19 13.03 -5.31
C ALA A 183 -11.94 14.30 -6.13
N ARG A 184 -10.66 14.73 -6.26
CA ARG A 184 -10.29 15.88 -7.11
C ARG A 184 -10.55 15.63 -8.59
N GLU A 185 -10.26 14.43 -9.08
CA GLU A 185 -10.43 14.10 -10.50
C GLU A 185 -11.90 13.93 -10.89
N LEU A 186 -12.76 13.51 -9.95
CA LEU A 186 -14.20 13.37 -10.17
C LEU A 186 -15.00 14.61 -9.79
N ASP A 187 -14.36 15.65 -9.24
CA ASP A 187 -15.00 16.87 -8.72
C ASP A 187 -16.18 16.57 -7.78
N ARG A 188 -16.01 15.56 -6.91
CA ARG A 188 -16.98 15.18 -5.88
C ARG A 188 -16.32 14.47 -4.70
N PRO A 189 -16.94 14.46 -3.51
CA PRO A 189 -16.49 13.62 -2.41
C PRO A 189 -16.50 12.13 -2.81
N VAL A 190 -15.45 11.41 -2.39
CA VAL A 190 -15.30 9.96 -2.57
C VAL A 190 -14.71 9.38 -1.29
N THR A 191 -15.30 8.31 -0.77
CA THR A 191 -14.80 7.68 0.45
C THR A 191 -13.92 6.46 0.14
N VAL A 192 -13.04 6.11 1.07
CA VAL A 192 -12.24 4.87 0.99
C VAL A 192 -13.14 3.64 0.90
N ASP A 193 -14.28 3.65 1.60
CA ASP A 193 -15.26 2.56 1.57
C ASP A 193 -15.93 2.40 0.20
N GLU A 194 -16.15 3.50 -0.54
CA GLU A 194 -16.64 3.46 -1.92
C GLU A 194 -15.61 2.82 -2.88
N VAL A 195 -14.34 3.09 -2.69
CA VAL A 195 -13.25 2.64 -3.59
C VAL A 195 -12.84 1.19 -3.31
N ARG A 196 -12.85 0.76 -2.05
CA ARG A 196 -12.33 -0.53 -1.62
C ARG A 196 -12.90 -1.74 -2.37
N PRO A 197 -14.22 -1.89 -2.64
CA PRO A 197 -14.75 -3.02 -3.39
C PRO A 197 -14.17 -3.12 -4.82
N HIS A 198 -13.92 -2.00 -5.47
CA HIS A 198 -13.30 -1.95 -6.79
C HIS A 198 -11.82 -2.38 -6.73
N ALA A 199 -11.11 -2.03 -5.66
CA ALA A 199 -9.74 -2.44 -5.44
C ALA A 199 -9.63 -3.95 -5.14
N VAL A 200 -10.58 -4.52 -4.40
CA VAL A 200 -10.68 -5.97 -4.17
C VAL A 200 -10.88 -6.70 -5.50
N ALA A 201 -11.91 -6.31 -6.27
CA ALA A 201 -12.22 -6.93 -7.57
C ALA A 201 -11.05 -6.84 -8.56
N ALA A 202 -10.36 -5.70 -8.61
CA ALA A 202 -9.19 -5.52 -9.47
C ALA A 202 -8.01 -6.40 -9.07
N LEU A 203 -7.78 -6.63 -7.78
CA LEU A 203 -6.76 -7.58 -7.31
C LEU A 203 -7.12 -9.03 -7.66
N GLU A 204 -8.40 -9.41 -7.49
CA GLU A 204 -8.88 -10.74 -7.87
C GLU A 204 -8.63 -11.01 -9.36
N ASP A 205 -9.00 -10.07 -10.22
CA ASP A 205 -8.84 -10.18 -11.67
C ASP A 205 -7.35 -10.30 -12.07
N VAL A 206 -6.52 -9.37 -11.61
CA VAL A 206 -5.11 -9.28 -12.02
C VAL A 206 -4.25 -10.42 -11.50
N PHE A 207 -4.50 -10.88 -10.27
CA PHE A 207 -3.73 -11.96 -9.64
C PHE A 207 -4.35 -13.34 -9.82
N GLY A 208 -5.58 -13.43 -10.35
CA GLY A 208 -6.35 -14.68 -10.43
C GLY A 208 -6.66 -15.23 -9.04
N LEU A 209 -6.97 -14.34 -8.09
CA LEU A 209 -7.31 -14.69 -6.72
C LEU A 209 -8.82 -14.76 -6.55
N GLU A 210 -9.25 -15.55 -5.59
CA GLU A 210 -10.57 -15.53 -4.99
C GLU A 210 -10.37 -15.08 -3.55
N LEU A 211 -10.80 -13.86 -3.22
CA LEU A 211 -10.59 -13.22 -1.92
C LEU A 211 -11.78 -13.50 -1.00
N GLU A 212 -11.52 -14.23 0.08
CA GLU A 212 -12.48 -14.47 1.15
C GLU A 212 -12.29 -13.44 2.26
N GLU A 213 -13.35 -12.66 2.54
CA GLU A 213 -13.31 -11.69 3.64
C GLU A 213 -13.39 -12.42 4.98
N ILE A 214 -12.42 -12.14 5.85
CA ILE A 214 -12.41 -12.62 7.23
C ILE A 214 -12.42 -11.44 8.20
N PRO A 215 -13.15 -11.55 9.34
CA PRO A 215 -13.15 -10.52 10.36
C PRO A 215 -11.73 -10.19 10.84
N ALA A 216 -11.42 -8.90 11.00
CA ALA A 216 -10.09 -8.46 11.44
C ALA A 216 -9.70 -9.06 12.80
N GLU A 217 -10.65 -9.19 13.72
CA GLU A 217 -10.48 -9.80 15.03
C GLU A 217 -10.09 -11.28 14.97
N ASP A 218 -10.63 -12.02 14.02
CA ASP A 218 -10.29 -13.43 13.79
C ASP A 218 -8.90 -13.54 13.14
N GLY A 219 -8.60 -12.65 12.20
CA GLY A 219 -7.30 -12.57 11.54
C GLY A 219 -6.17 -12.20 12.51
N ILE A 220 -6.35 -11.16 13.32
CA ILE A 220 -5.34 -10.70 14.29
C ILE A 220 -5.17 -11.73 15.42
N GLY A 221 -6.26 -12.30 15.93
CA GLY A 221 -6.24 -13.26 17.04
C GLY A 221 -5.62 -14.62 16.69
N LEU A 222 -5.82 -15.12 15.48
CA LEU A 222 -5.29 -16.41 15.03
C LEU A 222 -3.77 -16.37 14.75
N TRP A 223 -3.21 -15.20 14.39
CA TRP A 223 -1.82 -15.11 13.89
C TRP A 223 -0.91 -14.21 14.71
N ALA A 224 -1.44 -13.48 15.70
CA ALA A 224 -0.65 -12.72 16.68
C ALA A 224 -0.05 -13.60 17.79
N GLN A 225 -0.27 -14.91 17.78
CA GLN A 225 0.39 -15.83 18.72
C GLN A 225 1.89 -15.85 18.43
N PRO A 226 2.76 -15.52 19.40
CA PRO A 226 4.19 -15.54 19.17
C PRO A 226 4.65 -16.95 18.81
N ILE A 227 5.45 -17.05 17.74
CA ILE A 227 6.11 -18.29 17.24
C ILE A 227 6.97 -19.00 18.32
N HIS A 228 7.08 -18.47 19.51
CA HIS A 228 7.86 -19.01 20.63
C HIS A 228 7.24 -20.22 21.34
N ALA A 229 6.00 -20.62 21.05
CA ALA A 229 5.36 -21.74 21.75
C ALA A 229 5.62 -23.13 21.12
N GLN A 230 6.22 -23.22 19.93
CA GLN A 230 6.40 -24.50 19.22
C GLN A 230 7.85 -25.02 19.15
N LEU A 231 8.82 -24.34 19.78
CA LEU A 231 10.22 -24.83 19.84
C LEU A 231 10.60 -25.41 21.22
N ALA A 232 9.64 -25.66 22.10
CA ALA A 232 9.83 -26.31 23.39
C ALA A 232 8.99 -27.60 23.46
N GLY A 233 9.33 -28.55 22.60
CA GLY A 233 8.76 -29.90 22.60
C GLY A 233 9.73 -30.87 21.95
#